data_bd8135fd7c80e9f6cb534a61b8b5ae26
#
_entry.id   bd8135fd7c80e9f6cb534a61b8b5ae26
#
_cell.length_a   1.000
_cell.length_b   1.000
_cell.length_c   1.000
_cell.angle_alpha   90.00
_cell.angle_beta   90.00
_cell.angle_gamma   90.00
#
_symmetry.space_group_name_H-M   'P 1'
#
loop_
_entity.id
_entity.type
_entity.pdbx_description
1 polymer ?
#
loop_
_entity_poly.entity_id
_entity_poly.type
_entity_poly.pdbx_seq_one_letter_code
_entity_poly.pdbx_strand_id
1 'polypeptide(L)'
;EWTGDYPKGVEVIEFNDELSNGKKCLGFAVTVDFSKNEKLKFTPYYTVPMKTPSDIYKEYGNRKDKACIVINGGYFSGTRSIGLCISDGNLQAQGLRSMNWPNDNNYQKTVYPVRSAIGQMEDGKFEITWVYQPDPQFRKFYSYPSALDNNEKTKTFMETPPTAESHGAQLWSPVNALAAGPRLVEKGKNVAETNYWKEVLDSGGTAGLSR
;
A
#
# COMPACT_ATOMS: atom_id res chain seq x y z
N GLU A 1 -5.95 -27.13 -1.32
CA GLU A 1 -5.19 -27.55 -2.52
C GLU A 1 -5.61 -26.68 -3.70
N TRP A 2 -4.69 -25.93 -4.22
CA TRP A 2 -4.89 -25.16 -5.45
C TRP A 2 -4.48 -26.00 -6.64
N THR A 3 -5.43 -26.35 -7.47
CA THR A 3 -5.22 -27.15 -8.69
C THR A 3 -5.64 -26.34 -9.91
N GLY A 4 -5.07 -25.14 -10.10
CA GLY A 4 -5.42 -24.29 -11.22
C GLY A 4 -4.21 -24.00 -12.10
N ASP A 5 -4.38 -24.12 -13.42
CA ASP A 5 -3.43 -23.60 -14.38
C ASP A 5 -3.44 -22.08 -14.33
N TYR A 6 -2.35 -21.50 -13.86
CA TYR A 6 -2.18 -20.04 -13.90
C TYR A 6 -1.82 -19.58 -15.30
N PRO A 7 -2.20 -18.36 -15.69
CA PRO A 7 -1.76 -17.78 -16.94
C PRO A 7 -0.23 -17.73 -17.04
N LYS A 8 0.32 -17.86 -18.23
CA LYS A 8 1.76 -17.69 -18.46
C LYS A 8 2.22 -16.37 -17.83
N GLY A 9 3.32 -16.40 -17.08
CA GLY A 9 3.86 -15.25 -16.35
C GLY A 9 3.39 -15.15 -14.90
N VAL A 10 2.47 -16.00 -14.46
CA VAL A 10 2.02 -16.04 -13.05
C VAL A 10 2.54 -17.31 -12.41
N GLU A 11 3.16 -17.17 -11.25
CA GLU A 11 3.63 -18.28 -10.42
C GLU A 11 3.15 -18.07 -8.99
N VAL A 12 2.67 -19.14 -8.36
CA VAL A 12 2.22 -19.14 -6.96
C VAL A 12 3.00 -20.18 -6.19
N ILE A 13 3.66 -19.75 -5.13
CA ILE A 13 4.48 -20.60 -4.27
C ILE A 13 3.82 -20.64 -2.90
N GLU A 14 3.45 -21.82 -2.44
CA GLU A 14 3.02 -22.05 -1.07
C GLU A 14 4.25 -22.21 -0.17
N PHE A 15 4.25 -21.57 0.98
CA PHE A 15 5.26 -21.75 2.00
C PHE A 15 4.62 -22.05 3.35
N ASN A 16 5.31 -22.90 4.12
CA ASN A 16 4.91 -23.27 5.47
C ASN A 16 6.18 -23.26 6.34
N ASP A 17 6.52 -22.08 6.82
CA ASP A 17 7.74 -21.82 7.56
C ASP A 17 7.46 -21.67 9.06
N GLU A 18 8.50 -21.83 9.87
CA GLU A 18 8.46 -21.51 11.27
C GLU A 18 9.08 -20.13 11.51
N LEU A 19 8.34 -19.25 12.19
CA LEU A 19 8.81 -17.95 12.57
C LEU A 19 9.82 -18.06 13.73
N SER A 20 10.65 -17.02 13.93
CA SER A 20 11.65 -16.96 15.00
C SER A 20 11.08 -17.13 16.41
N ASN A 21 9.79 -16.96 16.59
CA ASN A 21 9.05 -17.17 17.85
C ASN A 21 8.43 -18.57 17.98
N GLY A 22 8.75 -19.51 17.07
CA GLY A 22 8.23 -20.88 17.05
C GLY A 22 6.81 -21.03 16.50
N LYS A 23 6.19 -19.97 16.03
CA LYS A 23 4.85 -20.04 15.40
C LYS A 23 4.96 -20.42 13.94
N LYS A 24 4.03 -21.26 13.47
CA LYS A 24 3.92 -21.58 12.05
C LYS A 24 3.38 -20.41 11.25
N CYS A 25 3.97 -20.19 10.08
CA CYS A 25 3.55 -19.20 9.11
C CYS A 25 3.22 -19.91 7.79
N LEU A 26 1.96 -20.06 7.52
CA LEU A 26 1.47 -20.57 6.22
C LEU A 26 1.10 -19.40 5.35
N GLY A 27 1.57 -19.38 4.11
CA GLY A 27 1.25 -18.32 3.17
C GLY A 27 1.51 -18.69 1.73
N PHE A 28 1.19 -17.74 0.86
CA PHE A 28 1.42 -17.85 -0.58
C PHE A 28 2.20 -16.65 -1.06
N ALA A 29 3.25 -16.88 -1.82
CA ALA A 29 3.95 -15.85 -2.58
C ALA A 29 3.51 -15.92 -4.04
N VAL A 30 3.17 -14.78 -4.61
CA VAL A 30 2.76 -14.68 -6.01
C VAL A 30 3.75 -13.82 -6.75
N THR A 31 4.32 -14.35 -7.82
CA THR A 31 5.13 -13.59 -8.76
C THR A 31 4.39 -13.41 -10.07
N VAL A 32 4.48 -12.21 -10.64
CA VAL A 32 3.82 -11.87 -11.90
C VAL A 32 4.83 -11.21 -12.82
N ASP A 33 5.13 -11.88 -13.92
CA ASP A 33 5.99 -11.37 -15.00
C ASP A 33 5.11 -10.90 -16.16
N PHE A 34 4.83 -9.61 -16.19
CA PHE A 34 4.00 -8.99 -17.21
C PHE A 34 4.62 -9.07 -18.62
N SER A 35 5.94 -9.23 -18.74
CA SER A 35 6.60 -9.37 -20.04
C SER A 35 6.27 -10.69 -20.74
N LYS A 36 5.87 -11.71 -19.98
CA LYS A 36 5.51 -13.03 -20.52
C LYS A 36 4.08 -13.12 -21.03
N ASN A 37 3.24 -12.16 -20.68
CA ASN A 37 1.83 -12.17 -21.09
C ASN A 37 1.24 -10.76 -21.01
N GLU A 38 1.09 -10.11 -22.14
CA GLU A 38 0.54 -8.75 -22.29
C GLU A 38 -0.92 -8.60 -21.83
N LYS A 39 -1.65 -9.72 -21.67
CA LYS A 39 -3.03 -9.72 -21.17
C LYS A 39 -3.10 -9.59 -19.64
N LEU A 40 -1.99 -9.79 -18.93
CA LEU A 40 -1.93 -9.59 -17.48
C LEU A 40 -2.02 -8.10 -17.16
N LYS A 41 -2.87 -7.78 -16.18
CA LYS A 41 -3.04 -6.41 -15.71
C LYS A 41 -2.97 -6.37 -14.19
N PHE A 42 -2.34 -5.33 -13.65
CA PHE A 42 -2.43 -4.97 -12.24
C PHE A 42 -3.58 -3.98 -12.08
N THR A 43 -4.61 -4.37 -11.33
CA THR A 43 -5.82 -3.56 -11.18
C THR A 43 -6.10 -3.33 -9.69
N PRO A 44 -5.72 -2.18 -9.13
CA PRO A 44 -6.23 -1.75 -7.84
C PRO A 44 -7.74 -1.63 -7.89
N TYR A 45 -8.42 -2.23 -6.91
CA TYR A 45 -9.87 -2.27 -6.89
C TYR A 45 -10.40 -1.73 -5.56
N TYR A 46 -11.20 -0.68 -5.64
CA TYR A 46 -11.86 -0.07 -4.49
C TYR A 46 -13.37 -0.20 -4.61
N THR A 47 -14.01 -0.61 -3.53
CA THR A 47 -15.46 -0.79 -3.49
C THR A 47 -16.05 -0.34 -2.15
N VAL A 48 -17.24 0.24 -2.19
CA VAL A 48 -18.04 0.61 -1.03
C VAL A 48 -19.43 0.00 -1.19
N PRO A 49 -19.88 -0.86 -0.27
CA PRO A 49 -19.15 -1.38 0.88
C PRO A 49 -17.96 -2.26 0.46
N MET A 50 -17.03 -2.46 1.39
CA MET A 50 -15.89 -3.34 1.16
C MET A 50 -16.35 -4.77 0.92
N LYS A 51 -15.59 -5.48 0.08
CA LYS A 51 -15.83 -6.88 -0.28
C LYS A 51 -14.61 -7.72 0.06
N THR A 52 -14.83 -8.99 0.33
CA THR A 52 -13.73 -9.93 0.47
C THR A 52 -13.03 -10.18 -0.86
N PRO A 53 -11.74 -10.59 -0.87
CA PRO A 53 -11.08 -11.01 -2.11
C PRO A 53 -11.86 -12.09 -2.87
N SER A 54 -12.49 -13.01 -2.15
CA SER A 54 -13.30 -14.08 -2.73
C SER A 54 -14.55 -13.55 -3.45
N ASP A 55 -15.20 -12.53 -2.92
CA ASP A 55 -16.38 -11.93 -3.56
C ASP A 55 -15.98 -11.13 -4.81
N ILE A 56 -14.86 -10.40 -4.73
CA ILE A 56 -14.30 -9.69 -5.89
C ILE A 56 -13.91 -10.68 -6.99
N TYR A 57 -13.26 -11.78 -6.62
CA TYR A 57 -12.88 -12.83 -7.57
C TYR A 57 -14.10 -13.41 -8.31
N LYS A 58 -15.18 -13.71 -7.59
CA LYS A 58 -16.45 -14.21 -8.19
C LYS A 58 -17.07 -13.17 -9.14
N GLU A 59 -17.07 -11.90 -8.77
CA GLU A 59 -17.58 -10.83 -9.65
C GLU A 59 -16.80 -10.73 -10.95
N TYR A 60 -15.46 -10.80 -10.86
CA TYR A 60 -14.61 -10.76 -12.05
C TYR A 60 -14.73 -12.03 -12.91
N GLY A 61 -15.08 -13.17 -12.31
CA GLY A 61 -15.32 -14.42 -13.05
C GLY A 61 -16.45 -14.33 -14.09
N ASN A 62 -17.37 -13.39 -13.89
CA ASN A 62 -18.49 -13.13 -14.80
C ASN A 62 -18.19 -12.02 -15.84
N ARG A 63 -17.01 -11.44 -15.82
CA ARG A 63 -16.58 -10.36 -16.73
C ARG A 63 -15.74 -10.92 -17.89
N LYS A 64 -15.61 -10.10 -18.94
CA LYS A 64 -14.71 -10.40 -20.05
C LYS A 64 -13.25 -10.48 -19.60
N ASP A 65 -12.85 -9.60 -18.67
CA ASP A 65 -11.53 -9.58 -18.04
C ASP A 65 -11.62 -10.34 -16.71
N LYS A 66 -11.20 -11.60 -16.71
CA LYS A 66 -11.24 -12.46 -15.51
C LYS A 66 -10.07 -12.16 -14.59
N ALA A 67 -10.33 -12.10 -13.29
CA ALA A 67 -9.25 -12.12 -12.31
C ALA A 67 -8.62 -13.52 -12.24
N CYS A 68 -7.31 -13.59 -12.25
CA CYS A 68 -6.58 -14.83 -11.95
C CYS A 68 -6.14 -14.89 -10.48
N ILE A 69 -5.88 -13.73 -9.88
CA ILE A 69 -5.50 -13.61 -8.47
C ILE A 69 -6.16 -12.36 -7.91
N VAL A 70 -6.68 -12.45 -6.69
CA VAL A 70 -7.16 -11.32 -5.91
C VAL A 70 -6.60 -11.42 -4.50
N ILE A 71 -5.98 -10.37 -4.03
CA ILE A 71 -5.42 -10.26 -2.68
C ILE A 71 -5.95 -9.02 -1.97
N ASN A 72 -5.76 -8.96 -0.66
CA ASN A 72 -6.05 -7.75 0.11
C ASN A 72 -5.18 -6.60 -0.39
N GLY A 73 -5.78 -5.41 -0.41
CA GLY A 73 -5.11 -4.18 -0.79
C GLY A 73 -4.59 -3.40 0.42
N GLY A 74 -4.78 -2.07 0.37
CA GLY A 74 -4.35 -1.16 1.43
C GLY A 74 -5.19 -1.22 2.71
N TYR A 75 -4.75 -0.47 3.68
CA TYR A 75 -5.44 -0.36 4.98
C TYR A 75 -6.76 0.38 4.87
N PHE A 76 -7.68 0.04 5.79
CA PHE A 76 -9.01 0.63 5.84
C PHE A 76 -9.44 0.91 7.29
N SER A 77 -10.39 1.82 7.45
CA SER A 77 -11.07 2.08 8.71
C SER A 77 -12.57 2.13 8.47
N GLY A 78 -13.32 1.28 9.16
CA GLY A 78 -14.73 1.09 8.88
C GLY A 78 -14.94 0.61 7.44
N THR A 79 -15.64 1.40 6.62
CA THR A 79 -15.93 1.08 5.21
C THR A 79 -15.07 1.86 4.21
N ARG A 80 -14.06 2.59 4.68
CA ARG A 80 -13.25 3.49 3.83
C ARG A 80 -11.80 3.06 3.78
N SER A 81 -11.20 3.15 2.60
CA SER A 81 -9.74 3.07 2.49
C SER A 81 -9.09 4.25 3.19
N ILE A 82 -8.05 3.97 3.97
CA ILE A 82 -7.14 4.98 4.52
C ILE A 82 -5.83 5.07 3.74
N GLY A 83 -5.66 4.21 2.73
CA GLY A 83 -4.57 4.24 1.78
C GLY A 83 -4.99 4.82 0.42
N LEU A 84 -4.00 5.30 -0.34
CA LEU A 84 -4.19 5.73 -1.72
C LEU A 84 -4.63 4.55 -2.60
N CYS A 85 -5.58 4.78 -3.50
CA CYS A 85 -5.94 3.84 -4.56
C CYS A 85 -6.18 4.62 -5.86
N ILE A 86 -5.41 4.30 -6.91
CA ILE A 86 -5.59 4.81 -8.27
C ILE A 86 -5.79 3.61 -9.18
N SER A 87 -6.78 3.66 -10.04
CA SER A 87 -7.09 2.61 -11.03
C SER A 87 -7.35 3.26 -12.38
N ASP A 88 -6.64 2.83 -13.42
CA ASP A 88 -6.71 3.35 -14.78
C ASP A 88 -6.65 4.89 -14.82
N GLY A 89 -5.71 5.49 -14.10
CA GLY A 89 -5.52 6.94 -13.98
C GLY A 89 -6.56 7.66 -13.11
N ASN A 90 -7.56 6.95 -12.60
CA ASN A 90 -8.64 7.54 -11.81
C ASN A 90 -8.39 7.35 -10.32
N LEU A 91 -8.42 8.45 -9.56
CA LEU A 91 -8.31 8.43 -8.11
C LEU A 91 -9.58 7.84 -7.49
N GLN A 92 -9.47 6.66 -6.90
CA GLN A 92 -10.54 5.94 -6.21
C GLN A 92 -10.57 6.26 -4.72
N ALA A 93 -9.41 6.33 -4.08
CA ALA A 93 -9.26 6.72 -2.68
C ALA A 93 -7.99 7.56 -2.51
N GLN A 94 -8.12 8.64 -1.76
CA GLN A 94 -7.05 9.64 -1.61
C GLN A 94 -6.00 9.26 -0.57
N GLY A 95 -6.37 8.44 0.40
CA GLY A 95 -5.53 8.16 1.56
C GLY A 95 -5.59 9.25 2.63
N LEU A 96 -4.97 8.98 3.77
CA LEU A 96 -4.86 9.94 4.87
C LEU A 96 -3.71 10.91 4.63
N ARG A 97 -4.00 12.19 4.69
CA ARG A 97 -3.00 13.28 4.64
C ARG A 97 -2.49 13.66 6.03
N SER A 98 -3.32 13.52 7.02
CA SER A 98 -2.97 13.78 8.42
C SER A 98 -3.75 12.87 9.34
N MET A 99 -3.26 12.70 10.52
CA MET A 99 -3.94 11.98 11.58
C MET A 99 -3.57 12.56 12.95
N ASN A 100 -4.40 12.29 13.93
CA ASN A 100 -4.09 12.58 15.32
C ASN A 100 -3.07 11.57 15.85
N TRP A 101 -2.16 12.01 16.67
CA TRP A 101 -1.22 11.13 17.36
C TRP A 101 -1.14 11.49 18.85
N PRO A 102 -1.29 10.52 19.76
CA PRO A 102 -1.85 9.21 19.52
C PRO A 102 -3.31 9.27 19.00
N ASN A 103 -3.76 8.23 18.31
CA ASN A 103 -5.11 8.15 17.79
C ASN A 103 -6.08 7.63 18.87
N ASP A 104 -6.17 8.37 19.93
CA ASP A 104 -7.05 8.14 21.08
C ASP A 104 -7.52 9.47 21.66
N ASN A 105 -8.16 9.41 22.85
CA ASN A 105 -8.65 10.61 23.53
C ASN A 105 -7.55 11.49 24.13
N ASN A 106 -6.28 11.03 24.10
CA ASN A 106 -5.11 11.77 24.59
C ASN A 106 -4.39 12.49 23.44
N TYR A 107 -5.10 12.86 22.40
CA TYR A 107 -4.58 13.61 21.27
C TYR A 107 -3.64 14.75 21.71
N GLN A 108 -2.42 14.73 21.19
CA GLN A 108 -1.38 15.70 21.50
C GLN A 108 -0.99 16.56 20.29
N LYS A 109 -0.99 15.96 19.09
CA LYS A 109 -0.58 16.66 17.87
C LYS A 109 -1.16 16.04 16.61
N THR A 110 -1.27 16.85 15.58
CA THR A 110 -1.49 16.38 14.22
C THR A 110 -0.16 15.94 13.63
N VAL A 111 -0.14 14.80 12.98
CA VAL A 111 1.02 14.26 12.27
C VAL A 111 0.70 14.06 10.79
N TYR A 112 1.72 14.10 9.95
CA TYR A 112 1.60 14.04 8.49
C TYR A 112 2.37 12.82 7.96
N PRO A 113 1.76 11.62 7.95
CA PRO A 113 2.43 10.40 7.53
C PRO A 113 2.69 10.42 6.03
N VAL A 114 3.93 10.12 5.64
CA VAL A 114 4.34 9.84 4.27
C VAL A 114 4.49 8.33 4.15
N ARG A 115 3.59 7.69 3.42
CA ARG A 115 3.46 6.23 3.40
C ARG A 115 3.90 5.65 2.08
N SER A 116 4.41 4.43 2.12
CA SER A 116 4.81 3.73 0.92
C SER A 116 3.61 3.29 0.08
N ALA A 117 3.80 3.36 -1.23
CA ALA A 117 2.85 2.91 -2.22
C ALA A 117 3.57 2.18 -3.36
N ILE A 118 2.91 1.20 -3.95
CA ILE A 118 3.29 0.64 -5.23
C ILE A 118 2.55 1.40 -6.33
N GLY A 119 3.26 1.76 -7.40
CA GLY A 119 2.70 2.38 -8.58
C GLY A 119 3.13 1.67 -9.84
N GLN A 120 2.21 1.53 -10.78
CA GLN A 120 2.50 1.14 -12.16
C GLN A 120 2.46 2.41 -13.03
N MET A 121 3.57 2.70 -13.67
CA MET A 121 3.73 3.86 -14.53
C MET A 121 3.16 3.58 -15.93
N GLU A 122 3.01 4.63 -16.75
CA GLU A 122 2.46 4.53 -18.11
C GLU A 122 3.31 3.61 -19.03
N ASP A 123 4.62 3.53 -18.79
CA ASP A 123 5.52 2.62 -19.52
C ASP A 123 5.45 1.17 -19.01
N GLY A 124 4.54 0.87 -18.09
CA GLY A 124 4.32 -0.45 -17.50
C GLY A 124 5.26 -0.82 -16.36
N LYS A 125 6.26 0.01 -16.06
CA LYS A 125 7.18 -0.26 -14.95
C LYS A 125 6.50 -0.05 -13.60
N PHE A 126 6.94 -0.83 -12.63
CA PHE A 126 6.52 -0.71 -11.24
C PHE A 126 7.60 -0.04 -10.40
N GLU A 127 7.16 0.80 -9.49
CA GLU A 127 8.00 1.38 -8.45
C GLU A 127 7.30 1.34 -7.10
N ILE A 128 8.11 1.24 -6.03
CA ILE A 128 7.66 1.37 -4.64
C ILE A 128 8.37 2.59 -4.06
N THR A 129 7.59 3.59 -3.67
CA THR A 129 8.11 4.85 -3.15
C THR A 129 7.26 5.36 -2.00
N TRP A 130 7.74 6.36 -1.26
CA TRP A 130 6.94 7.06 -0.26
C TRP A 130 6.17 8.19 -0.93
N VAL A 131 4.89 8.28 -0.63
CA VAL A 131 3.97 9.17 -1.34
C VAL A 131 3.21 10.05 -0.37
N TYR A 132 3.04 11.30 -0.75
CA TYR A 132 2.17 12.25 -0.08
C TYR A 132 1.45 13.13 -1.09
N GLN A 133 0.28 13.64 -0.69
CA GLN A 133 -0.50 14.59 -1.47
C GLN A 133 -0.48 15.97 -0.78
N PRO A 134 0.38 16.89 -1.21
CA PRO A 134 0.49 18.20 -0.58
C PRO A 134 -0.79 19.03 -0.68
N ASP A 135 -1.41 19.03 -1.86
CA ASP A 135 -2.63 19.78 -2.12
C ASP A 135 -3.74 18.85 -2.67
N PRO A 136 -4.84 18.67 -1.89
CA PRO A 136 -5.93 17.81 -2.31
C PRO A 136 -6.75 18.36 -3.50
N GLN A 137 -6.72 19.67 -3.74
CA GLN A 137 -7.49 20.29 -4.81
C GLN A 137 -6.97 19.90 -6.18
N PHE A 138 -5.65 19.79 -6.33
CA PHE A 138 -5.02 19.45 -7.60
C PHE A 138 -4.91 17.95 -7.87
N ARG A 139 -5.26 17.09 -6.90
CA ARG A 139 -5.17 15.62 -7.00
C ARG A 139 -3.80 15.13 -7.47
N LYS A 140 -2.73 15.87 -7.18
CA LYS A 140 -1.36 15.54 -7.53
C LYS A 140 -0.69 14.86 -6.35
N PHE A 141 0.01 13.78 -6.65
CA PHE A 141 0.81 13.05 -5.69
C PHE A 141 2.30 13.29 -5.96
N TYR A 142 3.08 13.25 -4.91
CA TYR A 142 4.52 13.41 -4.99
C TYR A 142 5.20 12.25 -4.28
N SER A 143 6.26 11.75 -4.89
CA SER A 143 7.15 10.79 -4.27
C SER A 143 8.25 11.51 -3.49
N TYR A 144 8.68 10.88 -2.41
CA TYR A 144 9.73 11.38 -1.52
C TYR A 144 10.81 10.31 -1.33
N PRO A 145 12.05 10.71 -1.02
CA PRO A 145 13.16 9.76 -0.88
C PRO A 145 13.05 8.86 0.36
N SER A 146 12.20 9.22 1.32
CA SER A 146 11.96 8.48 2.56
C SER A 146 10.57 8.78 3.12
N ALA A 147 10.20 8.14 4.23
CA ALA A 147 9.03 8.54 5.05
C ALA A 147 9.24 9.87 5.80
N LEU A 148 10.29 10.61 5.47
CA LEU A 148 10.73 11.88 6.07
C LEU A 148 11.03 11.74 7.57
N ASP A 149 10.89 12.84 8.30
CA ASP A 149 11.29 12.93 9.72
C ASP A 149 10.21 12.42 10.70
N ASN A 150 9.35 11.54 10.23
CA ASN A 150 8.39 10.88 11.09
C ASN A 150 9.03 9.64 11.75
N ASN A 151 8.87 9.50 13.06
CA ASN A 151 9.25 8.30 13.78
C ASN A 151 8.41 8.17 15.05
N GLU A 152 7.48 7.26 15.04
CA GLU A 152 6.55 7.01 16.13
C GLU A 152 7.23 6.47 17.38
N LYS A 153 8.30 5.66 17.21
CA LYS A 153 9.07 5.09 18.33
C LYS A 153 9.79 6.18 19.14
N THR A 154 10.35 7.19 18.47
CA THR A 154 11.04 8.32 19.10
C THR A 154 10.12 9.52 19.35
N LYS A 155 8.85 9.43 18.94
CA LYS A 155 7.86 10.52 19.03
C LYS A 155 8.29 11.80 18.29
N THR A 156 9.08 11.63 17.24
CA THR A 156 9.50 12.71 16.35
C THR A 156 8.56 12.75 15.15
N PHE A 157 8.05 13.91 14.82
CA PHE A 157 7.10 14.06 13.71
C PHE A 157 7.32 15.40 13.01
N MET A 158 6.97 15.41 11.73
CA MET A 158 6.89 16.66 10.98
C MET A 158 5.82 17.57 11.58
N GLU A 159 6.17 18.80 11.86
CA GLU A 159 5.25 19.82 12.40
C GLU A 159 4.34 20.42 11.33
N THR A 160 4.76 20.34 10.07
CA THR A 160 4.02 20.81 8.91
C THR A 160 3.95 19.74 7.82
N PRO A 161 2.90 19.72 6.99
CA PRO A 161 2.84 18.77 5.88
C PRO A 161 3.97 19.02 4.87
N PRO A 162 4.51 17.96 4.26
CA PRO A 162 5.47 18.12 3.18
C PRO A 162 4.82 18.79 1.97
N THR A 163 5.61 19.57 1.22
CA THR A 163 5.15 20.29 0.02
C THR A 163 5.73 19.70 -1.26
N ALA A 164 5.24 20.17 -2.39
CA ALA A 164 5.73 19.79 -3.72
C ALA A 164 7.19 20.21 -3.97
N GLU A 165 7.70 21.19 -3.23
CA GLU A 165 9.04 21.78 -3.37
C GLU A 165 10.00 21.37 -2.26
N SER A 166 9.50 20.62 -1.25
CA SER A 166 10.29 20.26 -0.07
C SER A 166 10.83 18.83 -0.15
N HIS A 167 11.89 18.56 0.58
CA HIS A 167 12.41 17.21 0.85
C HIS A 167 12.72 16.36 -0.39
N GLY A 168 13.05 16.98 -1.54
CA GLY A 168 13.33 16.27 -2.77
C GLY A 168 12.10 15.64 -3.44
N ALA A 169 10.94 16.26 -3.23
CA ALA A 169 9.69 15.83 -3.83
C ALA A 169 9.77 15.76 -5.36
N GLN A 170 9.19 14.73 -5.95
CA GLN A 170 9.05 14.57 -7.40
C GLN A 170 7.60 14.25 -7.74
N LEU A 171 7.06 14.86 -8.80
CA LEU A 171 5.71 14.54 -9.26
C LEU A 171 5.61 13.05 -9.56
N TRP A 172 4.59 12.40 -9.00
CA TRP A 172 4.36 10.97 -9.14
C TRP A 172 2.97 10.72 -9.74
N SER A 173 2.94 10.17 -10.94
CA SER A 173 1.72 10.05 -11.75
C SER A 173 1.55 8.63 -12.30
N PRO A 174 1.32 7.63 -11.45
CA PRO A 174 1.07 6.26 -11.89
C PRO A 174 -0.32 6.14 -12.52
N VAL A 175 -0.47 5.19 -13.46
CA VAL A 175 -1.79 4.80 -13.99
C VAL A 175 -2.54 3.91 -13.02
N ASN A 176 -1.81 3.08 -12.27
CA ASN A 176 -2.37 2.24 -11.20
C ASN A 176 -1.51 2.39 -9.94
N ALA A 177 -2.13 2.56 -8.78
CA ALA A 177 -1.40 2.64 -7.53
C ALA A 177 -2.20 2.15 -6.34
N LEU A 178 -1.48 1.61 -5.35
CA LEU A 178 -2.04 1.20 -4.08
C LEU A 178 -1.05 1.52 -2.95
N ALA A 179 -1.51 2.23 -1.94
CA ALA A 179 -0.73 2.46 -0.73
C ALA A 179 -1.06 1.40 0.33
N ALA A 180 -0.01 0.72 0.80
CA ALA A 180 -0.10 -0.27 1.87
C ALA A 180 1.25 -0.37 2.56
N GLY A 181 1.64 0.36 3.49
CA GLY A 181 2.93 0.24 4.18
C GLY A 181 2.98 -0.91 5.20
N PRO A 182 4.12 -1.09 5.83
CA PRO A 182 5.38 -0.42 5.55
C PRO A 182 6.12 -1.04 4.37
N ARG A 183 7.05 -0.31 3.78
CA ARG A 183 8.03 -0.89 2.86
C ARG A 183 8.89 -1.91 3.61
N LEU A 184 8.84 -3.16 3.18
CA LEU A 184 9.44 -4.28 3.91
C LEU A 184 10.90 -4.51 3.57
N VAL A 185 11.25 -4.34 2.29
CA VAL A 185 12.59 -4.61 1.77
C VAL A 185 13.06 -3.42 0.93
N GLU A 186 14.30 -3.01 1.12
CA GLU A 186 14.97 -1.99 0.33
C GLU A 186 16.37 -2.45 -0.04
N LYS A 187 16.68 -2.46 -1.35
CA LYS A 187 18.00 -2.90 -1.86
C LYS A 187 18.46 -4.24 -1.26
N GLY A 188 17.52 -5.21 -1.16
CA GLY A 188 17.79 -6.53 -0.60
C GLY A 188 17.90 -6.62 0.92
N LYS A 189 17.68 -5.51 1.65
CA LYS A 189 17.74 -5.48 3.11
C LYS A 189 16.34 -5.41 3.71
N ASN A 190 16.10 -6.16 4.78
CA ASN A 190 14.89 -6.03 5.57
C ASN A 190 14.88 -4.69 6.32
N VAL A 191 13.89 -3.86 6.04
CA VAL A 191 13.68 -2.54 6.65
C VAL A 191 12.29 -2.40 7.29
N ALA A 192 11.57 -3.50 7.42
CA ALA A 192 10.18 -3.53 7.85
C ALA A 192 9.94 -2.81 9.19
N GLU A 193 10.70 -3.16 10.22
CA GLU A 193 10.53 -2.55 11.55
C GLU A 193 10.81 -1.05 11.53
N THR A 194 11.89 -0.63 10.89
CA THR A 194 12.25 0.80 10.80
C THR A 194 11.17 1.59 10.08
N ASN A 195 10.70 1.11 8.95
CA ASN A 195 9.69 1.80 8.17
C ASN A 195 8.31 1.77 8.82
N TYR A 196 7.98 0.71 9.57
CA TYR A 196 6.74 0.64 10.34
C TYR A 196 6.58 1.86 11.26
N TRP A 197 7.63 2.20 11.99
CA TRP A 197 7.61 3.36 12.89
C TRP A 197 7.62 4.70 12.15
N LYS A 198 8.36 4.78 11.04
CA LYS A 198 8.46 6.01 10.24
C LYS A 198 7.18 6.33 9.47
N GLU A 199 6.46 5.33 9.03
CA GLU A 199 5.18 5.51 8.30
C GLU A 199 3.98 5.73 9.23
N VAL A 200 4.19 5.79 10.54
CA VAL A 200 3.17 6.07 11.58
C VAL A 200 2.01 5.07 11.46
N LEU A 201 2.34 3.80 11.59
CA LEU A 201 1.37 2.72 11.41
C LEU A 201 0.77 2.20 12.72
N ASP A 202 1.38 2.53 13.87
CA ASP A 202 0.91 2.10 15.19
C ASP A 202 -0.05 3.11 15.85
N SER A 203 -0.04 4.36 15.40
CA SER A 203 -0.92 5.43 15.89
C SER A 203 -0.88 5.63 17.41
N GLY A 204 0.30 5.47 18.01
CA GLY A 204 0.50 5.55 19.46
C GLY A 204 0.20 4.26 20.21
N GLY A 205 -0.02 3.14 19.53
CA GLY A 205 -0.24 1.82 20.12
C GLY A 205 -1.67 1.55 20.61
N THR A 206 -2.60 2.49 20.44
CA THR A 206 -3.97 2.36 20.96
C THR A 206 -5.01 2.03 19.91
N ALA A 207 -4.78 2.44 18.68
CA ALA A 207 -5.66 2.16 17.53
C ALA A 207 -4.82 1.90 16.27
N GLY A 208 -3.63 1.39 16.46
CA GLY A 208 -2.71 1.06 15.38
C GLY A 208 -3.14 -0.15 14.58
N LEU A 209 -2.42 -0.39 13.52
CA LEU A 209 -2.60 -1.58 12.72
C LEU A 209 -2.00 -2.77 13.47
N SER A 210 -2.72 -3.87 13.58
CA SER A 210 -2.21 -5.09 14.20
C SER A 210 -1.02 -5.62 13.41
N ARG A 211 -0.02 -6.07 14.15
CA ARG A 211 1.20 -6.70 13.62
C ARG A 211 0.99 -8.18 13.37
#